data_f1cbcf501b227a592a9f5a218f5d5f43
#
_entry.id   f1cbcf501b227a592a9f5a218f5d5f43
#
_cell.length_a   1.000
_cell.length_b   1.000
_cell.length_c   1.000
_cell.angle_alpha   90.00
_cell.angle_beta   90.00
_cell.angle_gamma   90.00
#
_symmetry.space_group_name_H-M   'P 1'
#
loop_
_entity.id
_entity.type
_entity.pdbx_description
1 polymer ?
#
loop_
_entity_poly.entity_id
_entity_poly.type
_entity_poly.pdbx_seq_one_letter_code
_entity_poly.pdbx_strand_id
1 'polypeptide(L)'
;MTTILVTGGAGYIGSHTVIELINSGFKVVVVDNLVNASYDSISRVEYIVKKNVIFYEIDLRDSEKLSKVFDKYKIDAVIHFAGLKAVGESTKIPLEYFDNNVGGTISLLNVMKQHDVKSIVFSSSATVYGDATRFKDMIPIPEKCPTGPTNPYG
;
A
#
# COMPACT_ATOMS: atom_id res chain seq x y z
N MET A 1 -5.81 0.71 -22.19
CA MET A 1 -6.10 -0.05 -20.95
C MET A 1 -5.33 0.64 -19.84
N THR A 2 -6.01 1.09 -18.82
CA THR A 2 -5.40 1.79 -17.66
C THR A 2 -4.57 0.80 -16.83
N THR A 3 -3.34 1.18 -16.53
CA THR A 3 -2.41 0.36 -15.73
C THR A 3 -2.31 0.91 -14.30
N ILE A 4 -2.61 0.07 -13.33
CA ILE A 4 -2.56 0.42 -11.90
C ILE A 4 -1.38 -0.31 -11.26
N LEU A 5 -0.51 0.43 -10.58
CA LEU A 5 0.47 -0.14 -9.67
C LEU A 5 -0.17 -0.34 -8.30
N VAL A 6 -0.08 -1.53 -7.74
CA VAL A 6 -0.54 -1.85 -6.39
C VAL A 6 0.67 -2.18 -5.54
N THR A 7 1.01 -1.33 -4.58
CA THR A 7 2.06 -1.62 -3.60
C THR A 7 1.45 -2.33 -2.38
N GLY A 8 2.16 -3.28 -1.81
CA GLY A 8 1.60 -4.13 -0.76
C GLY A 8 0.51 -5.09 -1.28
N GLY A 9 0.58 -5.42 -2.58
CA GLY A 9 -0.45 -6.20 -3.26
C GLY A 9 -0.45 -7.69 -2.92
N ALA A 10 0.59 -8.20 -2.25
CA ALA A 10 0.63 -9.55 -1.70
C ALA A 10 0.00 -9.64 -0.30
N GLY A 11 -0.28 -8.50 0.34
CA GLY A 11 -0.97 -8.44 1.63
C GLY A 11 -2.46 -8.77 1.53
N TYR A 12 -3.14 -8.84 2.69
CA TYR A 12 -4.56 -9.23 2.76
C TYR A 12 -5.46 -8.29 1.93
N ILE A 13 -5.47 -6.99 2.22
CA ILE A 13 -6.31 -6.03 1.48
C ILE A 13 -5.84 -5.90 0.03
N GLY A 14 -4.52 -5.81 -0.17
CA GLY A 14 -3.92 -5.64 -1.48
C GLY A 14 -4.30 -6.77 -2.45
N SER A 15 -4.20 -8.03 -2.04
CA SER A 15 -4.53 -9.17 -2.89
C SER A 15 -5.99 -9.22 -3.31
N HIS A 16 -6.92 -8.89 -2.41
CA HIS A 16 -8.34 -8.74 -2.75
C HIS A 16 -8.58 -7.59 -3.73
N THR A 17 -7.91 -6.45 -3.53
CA THR A 17 -8.00 -5.31 -4.45
C THR A 17 -7.46 -5.67 -5.84
N VAL A 18 -6.35 -6.42 -5.92
CA VAL A 18 -5.80 -6.90 -7.20
C VAL A 18 -6.81 -7.74 -7.98
N ILE A 19 -7.55 -8.63 -7.31
CA ILE A 19 -8.63 -9.43 -7.93
C ILE A 19 -9.69 -8.50 -8.56
N GLU A 20 -10.20 -7.55 -7.79
CA GLU A 20 -11.25 -6.64 -8.24
C GLU A 20 -10.79 -5.75 -9.41
N LEU A 21 -9.55 -5.26 -9.37
CA LEU A 21 -8.99 -4.47 -10.46
C LEU A 21 -8.87 -5.28 -11.76
N ILE A 22 -8.37 -6.51 -11.68
CA ILE A 22 -8.22 -7.39 -12.85
C ILE A 22 -9.62 -7.73 -13.43
N ASN A 23 -10.60 -8.05 -12.58
CA ASN A 23 -11.97 -8.34 -13.00
C ASN A 23 -12.66 -7.11 -13.61
N SER A 24 -12.30 -5.92 -13.15
CA SER A 24 -12.78 -4.63 -13.71
C SER A 24 -12.05 -4.22 -15.01
N GLY A 25 -11.13 -5.03 -15.52
CA GLY A 25 -10.48 -4.81 -16.80
C GLY A 25 -9.24 -3.90 -16.74
N PHE A 26 -8.70 -3.60 -15.56
CA PHE A 26 -7.44 -2.90 -15.42
C PHE A 26 -6.24 -3.84 -15.68
N LYS A 27 -5.15 -3.27 -16.19
CA LYS A 27 -3.84 -3.91 -16.13
C LYS A 27 -3.25 -3.61 -14.76
N VAL A 28 -2.83 -4.66 -14.03
CA VAL A 28 -2.29 -4.52 -12.68
C VAL A 28 -0.83 -4.93 -12.64
N VAL A 29 -0.01 -4.10 -12.01
CA VAL A 29 1.37 -4.40 -11.64
C VAL A 29 1.45 -4.38 -10.12
N VAL A 30 1.96 -5.44 -9.51
CA VAL A 30 2.08 -5.58 -8.06
C VAL A 30 3.53 -5.42 -7.65
N VAL A 31 3.76 -4.63 -6.59
CA VAL A 31 5.05 -4.51 -5.90
C VAL A 31 4.85 -4.80 -4.42
N ASP A 32 5.65 -5.72 -3.88
CA ASP A 32 5.63 -6.08 -2.46
C ASP A 32 7.03 -6.59 -2.06
N ASN A 33 7.49 -6.37 -0.83
CA ASN A 33 8.77 -6.89 -0.36
C ASN A 33 8.64 -8.19 0.44
N LEU A 34 7.40 -8.70 0.56
CA LEU A 34 7.05 -9.95 1.24
C LEU A 34 7.47 -10.02 2.73
N VAL A 35 7.81 -8.90 3.37
CA VAL A 35 8.26 -8.89 4.77
C VAL A 35 7.18 -9.41 5.73
N ASN A 36 5.91 -9.18 5.41
CA ASN A 36 4.76 -9.64 6.18
C ASN A 36 3.65 -10.26 5.30
N ALA A 37 4.02 -10.72 4.11
CA ALA A 37 3.16 -11.39 3.15
C ALA A 37 3.89 -12.61 2.56
N SER A 38 3.19 -13.41 1.74
CA SER A 38 3.75 -14.57 1.03
C SER A 38 3.39 -14.49 -0.45
N TYR A 39 4.29 -14.99 -1.30
CA TYR A 39 4.01 -15.16 -2.73
C TYR A 39 2.80 -16.06 -2.99
N ASP A 40 2.46 -16.94 -2.04
CA ASP A 40 1.27 -17.79 -2.15
C ASP A 40 -0.02 -17.00 -2.33
N SER A 41 -0.08 -15.76 -1.80
CA SER A 41 -1.25 -14.90 -2.02
C SER A 41 -1.39 -14.49 -3.48
N ILE A 42 -0.28 -14.22 -4.16
CA ILE A 42 -0.25 -13.92 -5.60
C ILE A 42 -0.69 -15.14 -6.42
N SER A 43 -0.16 -16.33 -6.09
CA SER A 43 -0.58 -17.58 -6.74
C SER A 43 -2.08 -17.85 -6.59
N ARG A 44 -2.65 -17.51 -5.42
CA ARG A 44 -4.11 -17.64 -5.18
C ARG A 44 -4.90 -16.62 -6.00
N VAL A 45 -4.41 -15.38 -6.11
CA VAL A 45 -5.01 -14.36 -6.99
C VAL A 45 -5.03 -14.87 -8.43
N GLU A 46 -3.90 -15.36 -8.96
CA GLU A 46 -3.80 -15.93 -10.32
C GLU A 46 -4.77 -17.08 -10.54
N TYR A 47 -4.89 -17.97 -9.54
CA TYR A 47 -5.87 -19.07 -9.59
C TYR A 47 -7.31 -18.56 -9.69
N ILE A 48 -7.67 -17.52 -8.96
CA ILE A 48 -9.03 -16.94 -8.95
C ILE A 48 -9.31 -16.22 -10.26
N VAL A 49 -8.41 -15.33 -10.70
CA VAL A 49 -8.64 -14.50 -11.90
C VAL A 49 -8.35 -15.23 -13.21
N LYS A 50 -7.77 -16.43 -13.15
CA LYS A 50 -7.33 -17.24 -14.30
C LYS A 50 -6.39 -16.51 -15.25
N LYS A 51 -5.53 -15.65 -14.69
CA LYS A 51 -4.54 -14.83 -15.43
C LYS A 51 -3.29 -14.70 -14.58
N ASN A 52 -2.13 -14.58 -15.23
CA ASN A 52 -0.89 -14.27 -14.53
C ASN A 52 -0.91 -12.83 -14.02
N VAL A 53 -0.37 -12.63 -12.82
CA VAL A 53 -0.20 -11.33 -12.19
C VAL A 53 1.24 -10.84 -12.42
N ILE A 54 1.39 -9.61 -12.87
CA ILE A 54 2.70 -8.99 -12.97
C ILE A 54 3.14 -8.62 -11.56
N PHE A 55 4.13 -9.34 -11.03
CA PHE A 55 4.61 -9.19 -9.67
C PHE A 55 6.11 -8.89 -9.65
N TYR A 56 6.50 -7.97 -8.77
CA TYR A 56 7.89 -7.63 -8.46
C TYR A 56 8.11 -7.64 -6.95
N GLU A 57 9.06 -8.44 -6.52
CA GLU A 57 9.54 -8.42 -5.13
C GLU A 57 10.53 -7.27 -4.97
N ILE A 58 10.03 -6.11 -4.49
CA ILE A 58 10.81 -4.89 -4.35
C ILE A 58 10.40 -4.18 -3.05
N ASP A 59 11.38 -3.73 -2.28
CA ASP A 59 11.18 -2.78 -1.20
C ASP A 59 11.04 -1.37 -1.78
N LEU A 60 10.02 -0.63 -1.37
CA LEU A 60 9.77 0.72 -1.88
C LEU A 60 10.91 1.71 -1.62
N ARG A 61 11.75 1.43 -0.61
CA ARG A 61 12.94 2.23 -0.31
C ARG A 61 14.05 2.06 -1.36
N ASP A 62 14.00 0.98 -2.15
CA ASP A 62 14.88 0.79 -3.32
C ASP A 62 14.27 1.51 -4.54
N SER A 63 14.45 2.83 -4.57
CA SER A 63 13.90 3.69 -5.62
C SER A 63 14.40 3.35 -7.02
N GLU A 64 15.62 2.79 -7.15
CA GLU A 64 16.19 2.41 -8.44
C GLU A 64 15.46 1.22 -9.05
N LYS A 65 15.19 0.16 -8.24
CA LYS A 65 14.43 -0.97 -8.71
C LYS A 65 12.97 -0.60 -8.99
N LEU A 66 12.38 0.25 -8.13
CA LEU A 66 11.03 0.72 -8.32
C LEU A 66 10.90 1.54 -9.63
N SER A 67 11.83 2.45 -9.90
CA SER A 67 11.85 3.24 -11.14
C SER A 67 11.88 2.36 -12.40
N LYS A 68 12.64 1.27 -12.40
CA LYS A 68 12.67 0.31 -13.51
C LYS A 68 11.30 -0.33 -13.80
N VAL A 69 10.43 -0.45 -12.80
CA VAL A 69 9.05 -0.91 -13.02
C VAL A 69 8.25 0.15 -13.77
N PHE A 70 8.39 1.42 -13.41
CA PHE A 70 7.75 2.53 -14.11
C PHE A 70 8.30 2.72 -15.54
N ASP A 71 9.60 2.48 -15.77
CA ASP A 71 10.19 2.48 -17.11
C ASP A 71 9.57 1.39 -18.01
N LYS A 72 9.32 0.23 -17.44
CA LYS A 72 8.80 -0.93 -18.17
C LYS A 72 7.31 -0.86 -18.43
N TYR A 73 6.56 -0.21 -17.54
CA TYR A 73 5.11 -0.11 -17.64
C TYR A 73 4.67 1.35 -17.55
N LYS A 74 3.84 1.77 -18.50
CA LYS A 74 3.16 3.07 -18.39
C LYS A 74 2.14 2.97 -17.25
N ILE A 75 2.54 3.38 -16.05
CA ILE A 75 1.68 3.43 -14.87
C ILE A 75 0.80 4.69 -14.96
N ASP A 76 -0.51 4.53 -14.84
CA ASP A 76 -1.47 5.64 -14.86
C ASP A 76 -1.85 6.09 -13.45
N ALA A 77 -1.90 5.16 -12.49
CA ALA A 77 -2.20 5.46 -11.09
C ALA A 77 -1.59 4.41 -10.14
N VAL A 78 -1.50 4.77 -8.87
CA VAL A 78 -0.99 3.91 -7.80
C VAL A 78 -2.06 3.71 -6.73
N ILE A 79 -2.20 2.47 -6.23
CA ILE A 79 -2.91 2.19 -4.98
C ILE A 79 -1.87 1.70 -3.98
N HIS A 80 -1.73 2.41 -2.87
CA HIS A 80 -0.65 2.21 -1.92
C HIS A 80 -1.16 1.56 -0.63
N PHE A 81 -0.91 0.25 -0.48
CA PHE A 81 -1.20 -0.55 0.71
C PHE A 81 0.07 -0.94 1.49
N ALA A 82 1.24 -0.82 0.87
CA ALA A 82 2.49 -1.24 1.51
C ALA A 82 2.73 -0.46 2.81
N GLY A 83 3.04 -1.19 3.87
CA GLY A 83 3.34 -0.61 5.18
C GLY A 83 3.32 -1.66 6.29
N LEU A 84 4.13 -1.42 7.31
CA LEU A 84 4.04 -2.12 8.58
C LEU A 84 2.84 -1.57 9.36
N LYS A 85 2.03 -2.42 10.01
CA LYS A 85 0.74 -1.99 10.58
C LYS A 85 0.41 -2.60 11.95
N ALA A 86 1.37 -3.22 12.60
CA ALA A 86 1.20 -3.80 13.92
C ALA A 86 1.43 -2.72 15.01
N VAL A 87 0.35 -2.22 15.60
CA VAL A 87 0.37 -1.13 16.61
C VAL A 87 1.35 -1.43 17.75
N GLY A 88 1.27 -2.62 18.34
CA GLY A 88 2.14 -3.00 19.47
C GLY A 88 3.62 -3.12 19.09
N GLU A 89 3.92 -3.53 17.86
CA GLU A 89 5.28 -3.59 17.34
C GLU A 89 5.85 -2.20 17.11
N SER A 90 5.03 -1.28 16.57
CA SER A 90 5.45 0.10 16.29
C SER A 90 5.99 0.82 17.51
N THR A 91 5.50 0.51 18.71
CA THR A 91 6.00 1.09 19.96
C THR A 91 7.36 0.54 20.40
N LYS A 92 7.74 -0.64 19.89
CA LYS A 92 9.02 -1.28 20.21
C LYS A 92 10.12 -0.90 19.23
N ILE A 93 9.77 -0.74 17.95
CA ILE A 93 10.69 -0.43 16.85
C ILE A 93 10.19 0.78 16.04
N PRO A 94 10.00 1.96 16.65
CA PRO A 94 9.38 3.11 15.97
C PRO A 94 10.17 3.61 14.76
N LEU A 95 11.49 3.56 14.80
CA LEU A 95 12.32 4.07 13.70
C LEU A 95 12.15 3.23 12.45
N GLU A 96 12.05 1.92 12.57
CA GLU A 96 11.79 1.00 11.47
C GLU A 96 10.41 1.27 10.85
N TYR A 97 9.40 1.60 11.69
CA TYR A 97 8.08 1.99 11.19
C TYR A 97 8.12 3.30 10.42
N PHE A 98 8.84 4.33 10.91
CA PHE A 98 9.00 5.58 10.17
C PHE A 98 9.80 5.39 8.89
N ASP A 99 10.89 4.64 8.92
CA ASP A 99 11.71 4.39 7.74
C ASP A 99 10.91 3.61 6.68
N ASN A 100 10.23 2.54 7.07
CA ASN A 100 9.44 1.74 6.14
C ASN A 100 8.22 2.49 5.62
N ASN A 101 7.38 3.05 6.50
CA ASN A 101 6.08 3.61 6.11
C ASN A 101 6.22 5.02 5.52
N VAL A 102 6.99 5.90 6.17
CA VAL A 102 7.19 7.28 5.69
C VAL A 102 8.27 7.31 4.63
N GLY A 103 9.43 6.72 4.90
CA GLY A 103 10.55 6.65 3.95
C GLY A 103 10.15 5.94 2.65
N GLY A 104 9.51 4.78 2.73
CA GLY A 104 8.99 4.05 1.58
C GLY A 104 7.96 4.83 0.78
N THR A 105 7.05 5.54 1.44
CA THR A 105 6.06 6.41 0.76
C THR A 105 6.74 7.57 0.05
N ILE A 106 7.72 8.22 0.69
CA ILE A 106 8.49 9.32 0.06
C ILE A 106 9.24 8.81 -1.17
N SER A 107 9.88 7.64 -1.07
CA SER A 107 10.55 7.00 -2.19
C SER A 107 9.59 6.75 -3.36
N LEU A 108 8.41 6.17 -3.09
CA LEU A 108 7.36 5.96 -4.09
C LEU A 108 6.93 7.26 -4.75
N LEU A 109 6.65 8.31 -3.98
CA LEU A 109 6.23 9.62 -4.50
C LEU A 109 7.30 10.28 -5.36
N ASN A 110 8.59 10.12 -5.01
CA ASN A 110 9.69 10.61 -5.82
C ASN A 110 9.76 9.88 -7.18
N VAL A 111 9.60 8.57 -7.20
CA VAL A 111 9.55 7.79 -8.46
C VAL A 111 8.33 8.18 -9.28
N MET A 112 7.15 8.29 -8.67
CA MET A 112 5.94 8.76 -9.35
C MET A 112 6.15 10.15 -10.00
N LYS A 113 6.80 11.07 -9.27
CA LYS A 113 7.14 12.41 -9.79
C LYS A 113 8.09 12.35 -10.98
N GLN A 114 9.11 11.50 -10.95
CA GLN A 114 10.06 11.31 -12.05
C GLN A 114 9.38 10.80 -13.34
N HIS A 115 8.33 9.99 -13.19
CA HIS A 115 7.56 9.40 -14.29
C HIS A 115 6.24 10.13 -14.61
N ASP A 116 6.02 11.33 -14.05
CA ASP A 116 4.81 12.16 -14.22
C ASP A 116 3.48 11.46 -13.85
N VAL A 117 3.53 10.50 -12.92
CA VAL A 117 2.34 9.84 -12.37
C VAL A 117 1.81 10.64 -11.19
N LYS A 118 0.57 11.15 -11.30
CA LYS A 118 -0.01 12.10 -10.32
C LYS A 118 -1.17 11.51 -9.50
N SER A 119 -1.70 10.37 -9.92
CA SER A 119 -2.87 9.77 -9.27
C SER A 119 -2.41 8.71 -8.27
N ILE A 120 -2.77 8.90 -7.01
CA ILE A 120 -2.52 7.94 -5.94
C ILE A 120 -3.74 7.81 -5.03
N VAL A 121 -4.06 6.57 -4.66
CA VAL A 121 -4.96 6.25 -3.55
C VAL A 121 -4.11 5.68 -2.42
N PHE A 122 -4.08 6.37 -1.30
CA PHE A 122 -3.35 5.96 -0.11
C PHE A 122 -4.30 5.29 0.90
N SER A 123 -3.99 4.06 1.29
CA SER A 123 -4.73 3.35 2.33
C SER A 123 -4.28 3.83 3.71
N SER A 124 -5.00 4.78 4.26
CA SER A 124 -4.78 5.26 5.62
C SER A 124 -5.30 4.24 6.66
N SER A 125 -5.37 4.62 7.91
CA SER A 125 -5.80 3.77 9.02
C SER A 125 -6.72 4.52 9.99
N ALA A 126 -7.68 3.83 10.57
CA ALA A 126 -8.50 4.36 11.66
C ALA A 126 -7.67 4.75 12.90
N THR A 127 -6.45 4.23 13.04
CA THR A 127 -5.54 4.57 14.15
C THR A 127 -5.08 6.04 14.11
N VAL A 128 -5.27 6.76 13.01
CA VAL A 128 -5.04 8.21 12.91
C VAL A 128 -5.91 9.00 13.90
N TYR A 129 -7.08 8.48 14.27
CA TYR A 129 -7.95 9.12 15.25
C TYR A 129 -7.52 8.88 16.71
N GLY A 130 -6.69 7.86 16.95
CA GLY A 130 -6.20 7.50 18.28
C GLY A 130 -7.25 6.85 19.16
N ASP A 131 -7.37 7.34 20.40
CA ASP A 131 -8.30 6.76 21.39
C ASP A 131 -9.76 7.07 21.03
N ALA A 132 -10.54 6.03 20.72
CA ALA A 132 -11.95 6.13 20.37
C ALA A 132 -12.81 6.68 21.53
N THR A 133 -12.35 6.62 22.79
CA THR A 133 -13.08 7.19 23.94
C THR A 133 -13.25 8.70 23.85
N ARG A 134 -12.40 9.38 23.06
CA ARG A 134 -12.51 10.82 22.76
C ARG A 134 -13.79 11.17 21.99
N PHE A 135 -14.43 10.19 21.37
CA PHE A 135 -15.53 10.38 20.42
C PHE A 135 -16.79 9.60 20.80
N LYS A 136 -17.04 9.42 22.14
CA LYS A 136 -18.15 8.60 22.67
C LYS A 136 -19.51 8.92 22.04
N ASP A 137 -19.77 10.18 21.76
CA ASP A 137 -21.03 10.66 21.19
C ASP A 137 -21.02 10.70 19.65
N MET A 138 -19.91 10.29 19.01
CA MET A 138 -19.70 10.33 17.57
C MET A 138 -19.21 8.99 17.03
N ILE A 139 -19.78 7.89 17.51
CA ILE A 139 -19.51 6.54 16.98
C ILE A 139 -20.69 6.12 16.09
N PRO A 140 -20.43 5.74 14.81
CA PRO A 140 -19.13 5.63 14.15
C PRO A 140 -18.43 6.96 13.94
N ILE A 141 -17.09 6.99 14.06
CA ILE A 141 -16.26 8.21 13.99
C ILE A 141 -16.36 8.80 12.58
N PRO A 142 -16.87 10.04 12.43
CA PRO A 142 -16.93 10.69 11.13
C PRO A 142 -15.59 11.26 10.69
N GLU A 143 -15.35 11.41 9.38
CA GLU A 143 -14.10 11.92 8.82
C GLU A 143 -13.68 13.29 9.34
N LYS A 144 -14.63 14.13 9.75
CA LYS A 144 -14.36 15.47 10.32
C LYS A 144 -13.73 15.44 11.72
N CYS A 145 -13.67 14.29 12.39
CA CYS A 145 -13.04 14.18 13.69
C CYS A 145 -11.55 14.54 13.62
N PRO A 146 -11.02 15.26 14.61
CA PRO A 146 -9.61 15.58 14.66
C PRO A 146 -8.76 14.32 14.82
N THR A 147 -7.64 14.26 14.13
CA THR A 147 -6.64 13.21 14.31
C THR A 147 -5.94 13.36 15.66
N GLY A 148 -5.39 12.26 16.17
CA GLY A 148 -4.67 12.26 17.45
C GLY A 148 -4.10 10.87 17.73
N PRO A 149 -3.17 10.38 16.88
CA PRO A 149 -2.60 9.05 17.03
C PRO A 149 -1.87 8.89 18.37
N THR A 150 -1.93 7.68 18.93
CA THR A 150 -1.35 7.36 20.23
C THR A 150 -0.15 6.42 20.13
N ASN A 151 0.27 6.11 18.92
CA ASN A 151 1.38 5.20 18.64
C ASN A 151 2.06 5.56 17.30
N PRO A 152 3.32 5.09 17.06
CA PRO A 152 4.08 5.42 15.86
C PRO A 152 3.43 4.97 14.55
N TYR A 153 2.63 3.89 14.57
CA TYR A 153 1.89 3.47 13.39
C TYR A 153 0.78 4.45 13.01
N GLY A 154 0.01 4.95 13.98
CA GLY A 154 -1.06 5.93 13.76
C GLY A 154 -0.55 7.31 13.37
#